data_916cafe7a85543abd89bbffa00eefb2f
#
_entry.id   916cafe7a85543abd89bbffa00eefb2f
#
_cell.length_a   1.000
_cell.length_b   1.000
_cell.length_c   1.000
_cell.angle_alpha   90.00
_cell.angle_beta   90.00
_cell.angle_gamma   90.00
#
_symmetry.space_group_name_H-M   'P 1'
#
loop_
_entity.id
_entity.type
_entity.pdbx_description
1 polymer ?
#
loop_
_entity_poly.entity_id
_entity_poly.type
_entity_poly.pdbx_seq_one_letter_code
_entity_poly.pdbx_strand_id
1 'polypeptide(L)'
;MKSDMHMHSIFSDGTFTVPQIVDYTEKNNFDLIAITDHNNFKSAEVLKNSLSLPKTQALAGIELSTKHNGKKLHLLGYFNVNDDLRAKNSLRSSLF
;
A
#
# COMPACT_ATOMS: atom_id res chain seq x y z
N MET A 1 6.62 0.64 19.14
CA MET A 1 5.80 0.25 17.96
C MET A 1 6.70 -0.21 16.83
N LYS A 2 6.38 -1.29 16.19
CA LYS A 2 7.09 -1.78 15.01
C LYS A 2 6.22 -1.57 13.78
N SER A 3 6.70 -0.77 12.83
CA SER A 3 5.92 -0.42 11.63
C SER A 3 6.77 -0.43 10.38
N ASP A 4 6.14 -0.67 9.25
CA ASP A 4 6.73 -0.46 7.92
C ASP A 4 5.64 0.12 7.02
N MET A 5 5.83 1.35 6.59
CA MET A 5 4.86 2.13 5.83
C MET A 5 5.26 2.29 4.37
N HIS A 6 6.27 1.55 3.90
CA HIS A 6 6.75 1.68 2.53
C HIS A 6 7.26 0.34 2.03
N MET A 7 6.34 -0.49 1.55
CA MET A 7 6.63 -1.81 0.98
C MET A 7 6.00 -1.94 -0.39
N HIS A 8 6.59 -2.77 -1.23
CA HIS A 8 6.07 -3.05 -2.57
C HIS A 8 5.78 -4.54 -2.73
N SER A 9 4.68 -4.86 -3.41
CA SER A 9 4.28 -6.23 -3.73
C SER A 9 4.52 -6.53 -5.20
N ILE A 10 4.15 -7.73 -5.62
CA ILE A 10 4.21 -8.15 -7.04
C ILE A 10 3.31 -7.30 -7.95
N PHE A 11 2.38 -6.52 -7.39
CA PHE A 11 1.56 -5.61 -8.20
C PHE A 11 2.34 -4.41 -8.75
N SER A 12 3.58 -4.22 -8.30
CA SER A 12 4.52 -3.28 -8.90
C SER A 12 5.90 -3.93 -9.02
N ASP A 13 6.88 -3.52 -8.25
CA ASP A 13 8.26 -3.99 -8.38
C ASP A 13 8.75 -4.89 -7.24
N GLY A 14 7.88 -5.28 -6.33
CA GLY A 14 8.21 -6.22 -5.27
C GLY A 14 8.22 -7.67 -5.77
N THR A 15 8.75 -8.57 -4.95
CA THR A 15 8.85 -9.98 -5.28
C THR A 15 7.88 -10.87 -4.49
N PHE A 16 7.25 -10.31 -3.46
CA PHE A 16 6.31 -11.07 -2.62
C PHE A 16 4.86 -10.71 -2.93
N THR A 17 3.98 -11.69 -2.82
CA THR A 17 2.54 -11.46 -2.87
C THR A 17 2.09 -10.74 -1.59
N VAL A 18 0.90 -10.12 -1.64
CA VAL A 18 0.34 -9.48 -0.45
C VAL A 18 0.15 -10.47 0.70
N PRO A 19 -0.43 -11.67 0.49
CA PRO A 19 -0.51 -12.66 1.57
C PRO A 19 0.84 -13.05 2.17
N GLN A 20 1.90 -13.14 1.36
CA GLN A 20 3.24 -13.41 1.86
C GLN A 20 3.76 -12.28 2.75
N ILE A 21 3.53 -11.02 2.37
CA ILE A 21 3.91 -9.86 3.16
C ILE A 21 3.16 -9.85 4.48
N VAL A 22 1.85 -10.11 4.45
CA VAL A 22 1.02 -10.17 5.66
C VAL A 22 1.53 -11.25 6.60
N ASP A 23 1.79 -12.46 6.08
CA ASP A 23 2.30 -13.57 6.88
C ASP A 23 3.63 -13.19 7.57
N TYR A 24 4.55 -12.61 6.84
CA TYR A 24 5.84 -12.17 7.38
C TYR A 24 5.65 -11.11 8.47
N THR A 25 4.84 -10.09 8.23
CA THR A 25 4.65 -8.99 9.18
C THR A 25 3.91 -9.45 10.42
N GLU A 26 2.92 -10.32 10.29
CA GLU A 26 2.20 -10.87 11.45
C GLU A 26 3.12 -11.75 12.30
N LYS A 27 3.93 -12.62 11.68
CA LYS A 27 4.88 -13.47 12.40
C LYS A 27 5.98 -12.67 13.11
N ASN A 28 6.34 -11.52 12.58
CA ASN A 28 7.39 -10.67 13.14
C ASN A 28 6.83 -9.54 14.01
N ASN A 29 5.56 -9.63 14.40
CA ASN A 29 4.92 -8.73 15.37
C ASN A 29 4.89 -7.27 14.95
N PHE A 30 4.67 -7.00 13.67
CA PHE A 30 4.44 -5.64 13.20
C PHE A 30 3.09 -5.13 13.73
N ASP A 31 3.08 -3.87 14.15
CA ASP A 31 1.87 -3.21 14.66
C ASP A 31 1.11 -2.47 13.56
N LEU A 32 1.84 -1.90 12.61
CA LEU A 32 1.26 -1.10 11.53
C LEU A 32 2.05 -1.32 10.25
N ILE A 33 1.34 -1.58 9.16
CA ILE A 33 1.97 -1.76 7.84
C ILE A 33 1.18 -1.02 6.77
N ALA A 34 1.87 -0.69 5.68
CA ALA A 34 1.23 -0.22 4.44
C ALA A 34 2.03 -0.72 3.25
N ILE A 35 1.33 -1.22 2.24
CA ILE A 35 1.93 -1.60 0.98
C ILE A 35 1.66 -0.47 0.00
N THR A 36 2.73 0.14 -0.51
CA THR A 36 2.67 1.34 -1.33
C THR A 36 3.17 1.05 -2.74
N ASP A 37 2.45 0.18 -3.46
CA ASP A 37 2.82 -0.17 -4.81
C ASP A 37 2.80 1.05 -5.74
N HIS A 38 3.62 1.00 -6.78
CA HIS A 38 3.71 2.09 -7.76
C HIS A 38 2.40 2.23 -8.53
N ASN A 39 1.81 3.41 -8.45
CA ASN A 39 0.72 3.89 -9.29
C ASN A 39 -0.54 3.01 -9.35
N ASN A 40 -0.75 2.13 -8.35
CA ASN A 40 -1.99 1.34 -8.28
C ASN A 40 -2.33 0.97 -6.84
N PHE A 41 -3.62 0.66 -6.62
CA PHE A 41 -4.16 0.25 -5.32
C PHE A 41 -4.52 -1.24 -5.28
N LYS A 42 -4.02 -2.06 -6.19
CA LYS A 42 -4.41 -3.48 -6.26
C LYS A 42 -4.10 -4.23 -4.96
N SER A 43 -2.99 -3.91 -4.33
CA SER A 43 -2.62 -4.53 -3.06
C SER A 43 -3.58 -4.22 -1.92
N ALA A 44 -4.23 -3.05 -1.94
CA ALA A 44 -5.12 -2.64 -0.85
C ALA A 44 -6.29 -3.60 -0.66
N GLU A 45 -6.90 -4.05 -1.76
CA GLU A 45 -8.03 -4.98 -1.68
C GLU A 45 -7.61 -6.35 -1.18
N VAL A 46 -6.49 -6.87 -1.69
CA VAL A 46 -5.95 -8.15 -1.24
C VAL A 46 -5.55 -8.06 0.24
N LEU A 47 -4.92 -6.94 0.64
CA LEU A 47 -4.52 -6.70 2.03
C LEU A 47 -5.73 -6.74 2.97
N LYS A 48 -6.82 -6.08 2.60
CA LYS A 48 -8.06 -6.06 3.37
C LYS A 48 -8.57 -7.47 3.66
N ASN A 49 -8.46 -8.38 2.69
CA ASN A 49 -8.96 -9.75 2.80
C ASN A 49 -7.94 -10.72 3.40
N SER A 50 -6.69 -10.31 3.55
CA SER A 50 -5.59 -11.18 4.01
C SER A 50 -5.27 -11.04 5.49
N LEU A 51 -5.67 -9.94 6.11
CA LEU A 51 -5.40 -9.71 7.54
C LEU A 51 -6.24 -10.66 8.39
N SER A 52 -5.57 -11.44 9.23
CA SER A 52 -6.22 -12.44 10.08
C SER A 52 -6.06 -12.15 11.57
N LEU A 53 -5.03 -11.40 11.95
CA LEU A 53 -4.76 -11.09 13.35
C LEU A 53 -5.16 -9.66 13.67
N PRO A 54 -5.87 -9.44 14.80
CA PRO A 54 -6.31 -8.08 15.15
C PRO A 54 -5.19 -7.14 15.57
N LYS A 55 -3.99 -7.68 15.84
CA LYS A 55 -2.90 -6.87 16.37
C LYS A 55 -2.15 -6.09 15.29
N THR A 56 -2.09 -6.60 14.06
CA THR A 56 -1.45 -5.89 12.96
C THR A 56 -2.49 -5.03 12.25
N GLN A 57 -2.29 -3.71 12.26
CA GLN A 57 -3.14 -2.78 11.54
C GLN A 57 -2.51 -2.44 10.20
N ALA A 58 -3.35 -2.14 9.21
CA ALA A 58 -2.88 -1.81 7.88
C ALA A 58 -3.59 -0.59 7.33
N LEU A 59 -2.83 0.23 6.59
CA LEU A 59 -3.36 1.30 5.78
C LEU A 59 -3.20 0.93 4.31
N ALA A 60 -4.16 1.30 3.49
CA ALA A 60 -3.99 1.25 2.05
C ALA A 60 -2.99 2.32 1.64
N GLY A 61 -2.04 1.98 0.78
CA GLY A 61 -1.01 2.91 0.36
C GLY A 61 -0.79 2.87 -1.14
N ILE A 62 -0.20 3.93 -1.65
CA ILE A 62 0.22 4.03 -3.03
C ILE A 62 1.44 4.93 -3.12
N GLU A 63 2.37 4.58 -4.00
CA GLU A 63 3.48 5.45 -4.36
C GLU A 63 3.20 6.00 -5.75
N LEU A 64 2.85 7.28 -5.82
CA LEU A 64 2.54 7.96 -7.07
C LEU A 64 3.82 8.52 -7.67
N SER A 65 4.06 8.19 -8.94
CA SER A 65 5.12 8.83 -9.72
C SER A 65 4.51 9.96 -10.52
N THR A 66 5.05 11.15 -10.38
CA THR A 66 4.60 12.35 -11.09
C THR A 66 5.79 13.20 -11.50
N LYS A 67 5.54 14.24 -12.26
CA LYS A 67 6.58 15.20 -12.67
C LYS A 67 6.17 16.62 -12.28
N HIS A 68 7.14 17.39 -11.80
CA HIS A 68 6.95 18.80 -11.52
C HIS A 68 8.19 19.54 -11.99
N ASN A 69 8.00 20.52 -12.88
CA ASN A 69 9.10 21.29 -13.50
C ASN A 69 10.17 20.39 -14.13
N GLY A 70 9.75 19.31 -14.79
CA GLY A 70 10.65 18.36 -15.44
C GLY A 70 11.34 17.36 -14.52
N LYS A 71 11.14 17.46 -13.21
CA LYS A 71 11.72 16.54 -12.23
C LYS A 71 10.70 15.47 -11.85
N LYS A 72 11.18 14.23 -11.71
CA LYS A 72 10.37 13.13 -11.20
C LYS A 72 10.18 13.30 -9.71
N LEU A 73 8.93 13.15 -9.25
CA LEU A 73 8.57 13.16 -7.83
C LEU A 73 7.86 11.86 -7.50
N HIS A 74 8.12 11.35 -6.31
CA HIS A 74 7.42 10.21 -5.74
C HIS A 74 6.62 10.67 -4.54
N LEU A 75 5.30 10.49 -4.58
CA LEU A 75 4.41 10.87 -3.50
C LEU A 75 3.82 9.62 -2.87
N LEU A 76 3.87 9.52 -1.55
CA LEU A 76 3.25 8.43 -0.82
C LEU A 76 1.88 8.90 -0.32
N GLY A 77 0.85 8.13 -0.65
CA GLY A 77 -0.50 8.37 -0.17
C GLY A 77 -0.97 7.21 0.70
N TYR A 78 -1.66 7.53 1.80
CA TYR A 78 -2.17 6.53 2.73
C TYR A 78 -3.65 6.75 2.99
N PHE A 79 -4.41 5.64 3.01
CA PHE A 79 -5.84 5.65 3.21
C PHE A 79 -6.25 4.51 4.12
N ASN A 80 -7.42 4.62 4.75
CA ASN A 80 -8.00 3.50 5.46
C ASN A 80 -8.31 2.38 4.45
N VAL A 81 -7.98 1.12 4.77
CA VAL A 81 -8.19 -0.03 3.86
C VAL A 81 -9.67 -0.24 3.53
N ASN A 82 -10.59 0.31 4.32
CA ASN A 82 -12.02 0.20 4.09
C ASN A 82 -12.60 1.34 3.25
N ASP A 83 -11.77 2.32 2.85
CA ASP A 83 -12.23 3.41 2.00
C ASP A 83 -12.56 2.93 0.59
N ASP A 84 -13.41 3.69 -0.10
CA ASP A 84 -13.81 3.38 -1.46
C ASP A 84 -12.62 3.48 -2.43
N LEU A 85 -12.28 2.36 -3.04
CA LEU A 85 -11.17 2.29 -4.01
C LEU A 85 -11.43 3.11 -5.28
N ARG A 86 -12.71 3.35 -5.62
CA ARG A 86 -13.05 4.20 -6.77
C ARG A 86 -12.61 5.64 -6.54
N ALA A 87 -12.83 6.16 -5.34
CA ALA A 87 -12.41 7.51 -5.00
C ALA A 87 -10.88 7.63 -5.06
N LYS A 88 -10.16 6.61 -4.57
CA LYS A 88 -8.71 6.56 -4.62
C LYS A 88 -8.19 6.53 -6.06
N ASN A 89 -8.81 5.74 -6.93
CA ASN A 89 -8.44 5.66 -8.33
C ASN A 89 -8.73 6.97 -9.07
N SER A 90 -9.82 7.66 -8.74
CA SER A 90 -10.11 8.97 -9.29
C SER A 90 -9.05 9.99 -8.90
N LEU A 91 -8.60 9.97 -7.65
CA LEU A 91 -7.51 10.83 -7.19
C LEU A 91 -6.23 10.55 -7.98
N ARG A 92 -5.89 9.28 -8.16
CA ARG A 92 -4.73 8.88 -8.97
C ARG A 92 -4.83 9.44 -10.39
N SER A 93 -5.98 9.28 -11.02
CA SER A 93 -6.22 9.77 -12.39
C SER A 93 -6.07 11.29 -12.50
N SER A 94 -6.43 12.03 -11.45
CA SER A 94 -6.29 13.49 -11.42
C SER A 94 -4.83 13.93 -11.37
N LEU A 95 -3.93 13.09 -10.83
CA LEU A 95 -2.52 13.41 -10.67
C LEU A 95 -1.68 13.01 -11.88
N PHE A 96 -2.24 12.21 -12.77
CA PHE A 96 -1.60 11.76 -14.01
C PHE A 96 -2.38 12.28 -15.25
#